data_0cb1ae5a250d952085a90c1765385fc5
#
_entry.id   0cb1ae5a250d952085a90c1765385fc5
#
_cell.length_a   1.000
_cell.length_b   1.000
_cell.length_c   1.000
_cell.angle_alpha   90.00
_cell.angle_beta   90.00
_cell.angle_gamma   90.00
#
_symmetry.space_group_name_H-M   'P 1'
#
loop_
_entity.id
_entity.type
_entity.pdbx_description
1 polymer ?
#
loop_
_entity_poly.entity_id
_entity_poly.type
_entity_poly.pdbx_seq_one_letter_code
_entity_poly.pdbx_strand_id
1 'polypeptide(L)'
;MNKLNLVFVAISTVFAGNTIQAGGLLTNTNQHVAFNRMMSREASIGIDGVYYNPAGVVFMNEGHHLAINWQLAYQTRSIKNDYALFPNNVNNPITPRTFKGEAFAPVIPSFQYAYNKGRWSFQGNFALTGGGGKCNFDDGLGSFEKIVSETAVGACQLAGIVDQAAGQIGLPAVFTSNNVFGTQGKYSYDSYMHGRQYYFGLSAAVAYKVTDNLAVSAGVRGVYATCNYYGYVENITVGNMPLYKVLDPTKENSANIELSCDQSGKGFTPIIGIDYKTGKWNFAAKYEFKTRLRLKNKSVNKTPSIGNLADNLRASYIAGGVPEAAADMVLSNQNVQGAMGALKNHFDKNLTEAIGEYEDGKKIAGDIPAYLAVGVGYKPIDEVRVNVGFHWFDDKHATSYNDRQKLLDRGTVEYNAGVEVDVTKKITLSTGWQNTNYGLSDEYMDDKSFVVSSNSVAVGGVYHINKKMDLNVAYFHTFYKHKKTSETVQLTPTQSLSYNSDYTRNNNVFAVGLDINF
;
A
#
# COMPACT_ATOMS: atom_id res chain seq x y z
N MET A 1 38.70 28.95 -9.08
CA MET A 1 38.24 27.76 -8.31
C MET A 1 36.91 27.33 -8.89
N ASN A 2 36.90 26.15 -9.39
CA ASN A 2 36.04 25.60 -10.44
C ASN A 2 34.57 25.43 -10.08
N LYS A 3 33.69 26.06 -10.88
CA LYS A 3 32.24 25.92 -10.81
C LYS A 3 31.71 24.60 -11.43
N LEU A 4 32.58 23.64 -11.79
CA LEU A 4 32.21 22.40 -12.47
C LEU A 4 32.06 21.17 -11.54
N ASN A 5 32.41 21.26 -10.26
CA ASN A 5 32.37 20.10 -9.34
C ASN A 5 30.99 19.78 -8.73
N LEU A 6 29.92 20.26 -9.34
CA LEU A 6 28.62 20.32 -8.65
C LEU A 6 27.43 19.74 -9.42
N VAL A 7 27.64 18.99 -10.51
CA VAL A 7 26.52 18.61 -11.41
C VAL A 7 25.79 17.28 -11.05
N PHE A 8 26.26 16.51 -10.08
CA PHE A 8 25.70 15.15 -9.84
C PHE A 8 25.31 14.82 -8.41
N VAL A 9 24.77 15.73 -7.64
CA VAL A 9 24.42 15.49 -6.23
C VAL A 9 22.91 15.46 -5.98
N ALA A 10 22.07 15.16 -6.88
CA ALA A 10 20.66 15.10 -6.49
C ALA A 10 19.81 14.17 -7.33
N ILE A 11 20.00 12.90 -7.19
CA ILE A 11 18.97 11.95 -7.56
C ILE A 11 18.95 10.85 -6.51
N SER A 12 18.47 11.18 -5.33
CA SER A 12 18.23 10.22 -4.26
C SER A 12 16.76 10.24 -3.89
N THR A 13 16.18 9.09 -3.80
CA THR A 13 14.86 8.70 -3.30
C THR A 13 13.86 8.31 -4.36
N VAL A 14 13.95 7.10 -4.90
CA VAL A 14 12.83 6.62 -5.69
C VAL A 14 12.45 5.14 -5.47
N PHE A 15 13.28 4.34 -4.86
CA PHE A 15 12.90 2.97 -4.51
C PHE A 15 12.94 2.68 -3.01
N ALA A 16 12.90 3.66 -2.13
CA ALA A 16 12.59 3.35 -0.74
C ALA A 16 11.18 2.75 -0.69
N GLY A 17 11.09 1.50 -1.02
CA GLY A 17 9.87 0.72 -1.07
C GLY A 17 9.33 0.52 0.33
N ASN A 18 8.14 0.98 0.59
CA ASN A 18 7.43 0.70 1.82
C ASN A 18 6.11 0.05 1.47
N THR A 19 6.07 -1.26 1.57
CA THR A 19 4.92 -2.07 1.19
C THR A 19 3.99 -2.38 2.33
N ILE A 20 4.45 -2.20 3.58
CA ILE A 20 3.63 -2.44 4.76
C ILE A 20 3.33 -1.11 5.40
N GLN A 21 2.15 -0.58 5.11
CA GLN A 21 1.63 0.59 5.81
C GLN A 21 1.02 0.15 7.14
N ALA A 22 1.54 0.66 8.25
CA ALA A 22 0.91 0.51 9.55
C ALA A 22 -0.50 1.14 9.55
N GLY A 23 -0.67 2.29 8.89
CA GLY A 23 -1.97 2.94 8.72
C GLY A 23 -2.83 2.25 7.65
N GLY A 24 -4.09 1.94 7.99
CA GLY A 24 -5.10 1.45 7.05
C GLY A 24 -5.20 -0.06 6.88
N LEU A 25 -4.37 -0.86 7.54
CA LEU A 25 -4.45 -2.32 7.43
C LEU A 25 -5.76 -2.89 7.99
N LEU A 26 -6.23 -2.36 9.11
CA LEU A 26 -7.41 -2.83 9.84
C LEU A 26 -8.66 -1.97 9.63
N THR A 27 -8.57 -0.86 8.91
CA THR A 27 -9.71 0.04 8.68
C THR A 27 -10.75 -0.59 7.77
N ASN A 28 -12.02 -0.16 7.90
CA ASN A 28 -13.15 -0.76 7.20
C ASN A 28 -13.21 -2.29 7.41
N THR A 29 -13.22 -2.73 8.66
CA THR A 29 -13.14 -4.14 9.08
C THR A 29 -14.36 -4.96 8.68
N ASN A 30 -14.54 -5.21 7.40
CA ASN A 30 -15.64 -5.94 6.80
C ASN A 30 -15.53 -7.48 7.01
N GLN A 31 -15.54 -7.92 8.26
CA GLN A 31 -15.40 -9.33 8.62
C GLN A 31 -16.72 -10.12 8.57
N HIS A 32 -17.85 -9.44 8.44
CA HIS A 32 -19.18 -10.01 8.34
C HIS A 32 -20.10 -9.11 7.52
N VAL A 33 -21.09 -9.68 6.80
CA VAL A 33 -22.03 -8.90 5.97
C VAL A 33 -22.86 -7.91 6.79
N ALA A 34 -23.07 -8.16 8.07
CA ALA A 34 -23.72 -7.21 8.97
C ALA A 34 -23.00 -5.86 9.04
N PHE A 35 -21.65 -5.85 9.01
CA PHE A 35 -20.88 -4.61 8.89
C PHE A 35 -21.11 -3.95 7.54
N ASN A 36 -21.10 -4.72 6.47
CA ASN A 36 -21.24 -4.19 5.11
C ASN A 36 -22.61 -3.54 4.84
N ARG A 37 -23.62 -3.79 5.68
CA ARG A 37 -24.95 -3.16 5.62
C ARG A 37 -25.18 -2.10 6.70
N MET A 38 -24.45 -2.17 7.82
CA MET A 38 -24.52 -1.21 8.93
C MET A 38 -23.15 -1.18 9.65
N MET A 39 -22.36 -0.16 9.44
CA MET A 39 -20.94 -0.10 9.81
C MET A 39 -20.66 0.06 11.30
N SER A 40 -21.66 0.26 12.15
CA SER A 40 -21.53 0.35 13.61
C SER A 40 -21.99 -0.96 14.24
N ARG A 41 -21.04 -1.84 14.62
CA ARG A 41 -21.31 -3.19 15.12
C ARG A 41 -20.84 -3.46 16.55
N GLU A 42 -20.10 -2.53 17.14
CA GLU A 42 -19.39 -2.68 18.42
C GLU A 42 -20.35 -3.03 19.57
N ALA A 43 -21.54 -2.41 19.58
CA ALA A 43 -22.56 -2.66 20.59
C ALA A 43 -23.73 -3.54 20.09
N SER A 44 -23.58 -4.19 18.92
CA SER A 44 -24.59 -5.13 18.41
C SER A 44 -24.41 -6.51 19.02
N ILE A 45 -25.55 -7.16 19.35
CA ILE A 45 -25.59 -8.53 19.84
C ILE A 45 -26.06 -9.43 18.70
N GLY A 46 -25.13 -10.19 18.13
CA GLY A 46 -25.34 -11.08 16.99
C GLY A 46 -24.15 -11.98 16.78
N ILE A 47 -24.22 -12.90 15.81
CA ILE A 47 -23.12 -13.82 15.49
C ILE A 47 -21.88 -13.07 14.95
N ASP A 48 -22.06 -11.94 14.29
CA ASP A 48 -20.98 -11.04 13.87
C ASP A 48 -20.18 -10.49 15.07
N GLY A 49 -20.79 -10.46 16.27
CA GLY A 49 -20.12 -10.12 17.53
C GLY A 49 -18.90 -10.98 17.84
N VAL A 50 -18.79 -12.19 17.30
CA VAL A 50 -17.57 -13.03 17.43
C VAL A 50 -16.32 -12.26 16.98
N TYR A 51 -16.46 -11.34 16.04
CA TYR A 51 -15.39 -10.42 15.68
C TYR A 51 -15.56 -9.03 16.34
N TYR A 52 -16.76 -8.41 16.25
CA TYR A 52 -16.95 -7.01 16.63
C TYR A 52 -17.14 -6.78 18.14
N ASN A 53 -17.86 -7.69 18.81
CA ASN A 53 -18.22 -7.61 20.23
C ASN A 53 -18.24 -9.00 20.89
N PRO A 54 -17.07 -9.64 21.09
CA PRO A 54 -17.04 -11.00 21.60
C PRO A 54 -17.71 -11.19 22.97
N ALA A 55 -17.69 -10.16 23.81
CA ALA A 55 -18.39 -10.20 25.11
C ALA A 55 -19.91 -10.24 24.96
N GLY A 56 -20.47 -9.52 23.97
CA GLY A 56 -21.91 -9.45 23.74
C GLY A 56 -22.51 -10.74 23.19
N VAL A 57 -21.74 -11.61 22.56
CA VAL A 57 -22.22 -12.87 21.96
C VAL A 57 -22.88 -13.79 23.00
N VAL A 58 -22.43 -13.76 24.26
CA VAL A 58 -23.01 -14.58 25.33
C VAL A 58 -24.45 -14.20 25.67
N PHE A 59 -24.94 -13.03 25.21
CA PHE A 59 -26.33 -12.61 25.37
C PHE A 59 -27.26 -13.09 24.25
N MET A 60 -26.75 -13.76 23.22
CA MET A 60 -27.57 -14.51 22.25
C MET A 60 -28.21 -15.71 22.91
N ASN A 61 -29.18 -16.33 22.23
CA ASN A 61 -29.83 -17.55 22.69
C ASN A 61 -28.82 -18.69 22.92
N GLU A 62 -29.17 -19.65 23.77
CA GLU A 62 -28.39 -20.88 23.92
C GLU A 62 -28.41 -21.71 22.63
N GLY A 63 -27.35 -22.48 22.40
CA GLY A 63 -27.18 -23.32 21.23
C GLY A 63 -25.98 -22.93 20.37
N HIS A 64 -25.99 -23.43 19.15
CA HIS A 64 -24.96 -23.20 18.17
C HIS A 64 -25.37 -22.10 17.19
N HIS A 65 -24.44 -21.23 16.86
CA HIS A 65 -24.62 -20.14 15.90
C HIS A 65 -23.47 -20.19 14.90
N LEU A 66 -23.78 -20.08 13.61
CA LEU A 66 -22.84 -20.14 12.51
C LEU A 66 -23.14 -19.02 11.53
N ALA A 67 -22.11 -18.33 11.03
CA ALA A 67 -22.23 -17.43 9.90
C ALA A 67 -21.21 -17.78 8.81
N ILE A 68 -21.68 -17.74 7.57
CA ILE A 68 -20.86 -17.93 6.36
C ILE A 68 -21.07 -16.72 5.49
N ASN A 69 -19.97 -16.02 5.14
CA ASN A 69 -20.03 -14.79 4.38
C ASN A 69 -19.15 -14.86 3.14
N TRP A 70 -19.62 -14.24 2.08
CA TRP A 70 -18.92 -13.98 0.85
C TRP A 70 -19.00 -12.50 0.48
N GLN A 71 -17.88 -11.95 0.06
CA GLN A 71 -17.80 -10.55 -0.37
C GLN A 71 -17.05 -10.47 -1.68
N LEU A 72 -17.40 -9.48 -2.49
CA LEU A 72 -16.72 -9.06 -3.70
C LEU A 72 -16.32 -7.60 -3.53
N ALA A 73 -15.06 -7.29 -3.78
CA ALA A 73 -14.56 -5.93 -3.70
C ALA A 73 -13.90 -5.50 -5.01
N TYR A 74 -14.22 -4.29 -5.47
CA TYR A 74 -13.54 -3.60 -6.56
C TYR A 74 -13.03 -2.25 -6.08
N GLN A 75 -11.74 -2.04 -6.28
CA GLN A 75 -11.04 -0.84 -5.82
C GLN A 75 -10.17 -0.25 -6.93
N THR A 76 -10.14 1.09 -7.02
CA THR A 76 -9.15 1.81 -7.83
C THR A 76 -8.28 2.68 -6.93
N ARG A 77 -7.05 2.90 -7.36
CA ARG A 77 -6.08 3.83 -6.79
C ARG A 77 -5.59 4.73 -7.89
N SER A 78 -5.53 6.03 -7.64
CA SER A 78 -5.09 7.01 -8.63
C SER A 78 -4.09 7.97 -8.00
N ILE A 79 -2.97 8.18 -8.68
CA ILE A 79 -1.96 9.16 -8.33
C ILE A 79 -1.80 10.09 -9.52
N LYS A 80 -2.16 11.36 -9.36
CA LYS A 80 -1.94 12.39 -10.38
C LYS A 80 -0.69 13.18 -9.99
N ASN A 81 0.31 13.22 -10.88
CA ASN A 81 1.62 13.83 -10.64
C ASN A 81 1.97 14.80 -11.77
N ASP A 82 2.48 15.98 -11.42
CA ASP A 82 2.82 17.06 -12.36
C ASP A 82 4.33 17.24 -12.57
N TYR A 83 5.12 16.17 -12.39
CA TYR A 83 6.57 16.23 -12.53
C TYR A 83 7.00 16.76 -13.90
N ALA A 84 7.86 17.79 -13.89
CA ALA A 84 8.17 18.60 -15.07
C ALA A 84 8.92 17.85 -16.19
N LEU A 85 9.53 16.69 -15.90
CA LEU A 85 10.25 15.88 -16.90
C LEU A 85 9.37 14.85 -17.61
N PHE A 86 8.13 14.61 -17.17
CA PHE A 86 7.22 13.65 -17.84
C PHE A 86 6.92 13.97 -19.30
N PRO A 87 6.84 15.25 -19.75
CA PRO A 87 6.71 15.57 -21.18
C PRO A 87 7.86 15.12 -22.06
N ASN A 88 8.98 14.70 -21.47
CA ASN A 88 10.12 14.15 -22.20
C ASN A 88 9.94 12.67 -22.58
N ASN A 89 8.95 11.97 -22.04
CA ASN A 89 8.57 10.63 -22.45
C ASN A 89 7.99 10.65 -23.87
N VAL A 90 8.69 10.04 -24.84
CA VAL A 90 8.27 10.07 -26.24
C VAL A 90 7.01 9.25 -26.52
N ASN A 91 6.72 8.25 -25.68
CA ASN A 91 5.54 7.41 -25.81
C ASN A 91 4.29 8.05 -25.14
N ASN A 92 4.50 8.89 -24.10
CA ASN A 92 3.41 9.52 -23.38
C ASN A 92 3.83 10.91 -22.82
N PRO A 93 3.90 11.95 -23.66
CA PRO A 93 4.43 13.28 -23.29
C PRO A 93 3.39 14.14 -22.55
N ILE A 94 2.76 13.58 -21.51
CA ILE A 94 1.65 14.24 -20.78
C ILE A 94 2.09 14.65 -19.38
N THR A 95 1.74 15.89 -18.99
CA THR A 95 1.81 16.37 -17.61
C THR A 95 0.62 17.31 -17.34
N PRO A 96 -0.08 17.21 -16.18
CA PRO A 96 0.09 16.19 -15.16
C PRO A 96 -0.37 14.80 -15.64
N ARG A 97 0.35 13.76 -15.24
CA ARG A 97 0.08 12.36 -15.60
C ARG A 97 -0.65 11.65 -14.45
N THR A 98 -1.55 10.73 -14.81
CA THR A 98 -2.28 9.91 -13.84
C THR A 98 -1.85 8.45 -13.96
N PHE A 99 -1.36 7.89 -12.85
CA PHE A 99 -1.05 6.47 -12.69
C PHE A 99 -2.21 5.81 -11.98
N LYS A 100 -2.82 4.81 -12.61
CA LYS A 100 -4.04 4.17 -12.12
C LYS A 100 -3.78 2.70 -11.80
N GLY A 101 -4.08 2.32 -10.54
CA GLY A 101 -4.07 0.94 -10.09
C GLY A 101 -5.49 0.41 -9.91
N GLU A 102 -5.70 -0.84 -10.31
CA GLU A 102 -6.98 -1.53 -10.17
C GLU A 102 -6.82 -2.81 -9.36
N ALA A 103 -7.75 -3.04 -8.42
CA ALA A 103 -7.79 -4.24 -7.62
C ALA A 103 -9.20 -4.84 -7.64
N PHE A 104 -9.28 -6.10 -8.00
CA PHE A 104 -10.51 -6.88 -7.98
C PHE A 104 -10.33 -8.13 -7.12
N ALA A 105 -11.16 -8.28 -6.09
CA ALA A 105 -11.20 -9.43 -5.22
C ALA A 105 -12.60 -10.08 -5.30
N PRO A 106 -12.79 -11.11 -6.15
CA PRO A 106 -14.10 -11.71 -6.39
C PRO A 106 -14.59 -12.55 -5.21
N VAL A 107 -13.69 -12.99 -4.33
CA VAL A 107 -14.02 -13.86 -3.19
C VAL A 107 -13.23 -13.41 -1.97
N ILE A 108 -13.93 -12.89 -0.97
CA ILE A 108 -13.41 -12.58 0.36
C ILE A 108 -14.30 -13.35 1.35
N PRO A 109 -13.89 -14.56 1.79
CA PRO A 109 -14.69 -15.38 2.66
C PRO A 109 -14.48 -15.02 4.12
N SER A 110 -15.50 -15.22 4.95
CA SER A 110 -15.37 -15.24 6.40
C SER A 110 -16.36 -16.20 7.05
N PHE A 111 -15.98 -16.73 8.21
CA PHE A 111 -16.76 -17.70 8.98
C PHE A 111 -16.74 -17.31 10.45
N GLN A 112 -17.91 -17.28 11.09
CA GLN A 112 -18.05 -17.08 12.53
C GLN A 112 -18.83 -18.25 13.12
N TYR A 113 -18.40 -18.68 14.30
CA TYR A 113 -19.06 -19.72 15.06
C TYR A 113 -19.12 -19.34 16.53
N ALA A 114 -20.25 -19.60 17.18
CA ALA A 114 -20.41 -19.49 18.63
C ALA A 114 -21.23 -20.64 19.18
N TYR A 115 -20.87 -21.12 20.37
CA TYR A 115 -21.65 -22.05 21.17
C TYR A 115 -21.93 -21.42 22.52
N ASN A 116 -23.21 -21.15 22.79
CA ASN A 116 -23.68 -20.53 24.02
C ASN A 116 -24.34 -21.58 24.93
N LYS A 117 -23.90 -21.66 26.19
CA LYS A 117 -24.46 -22.52 27.21
C LYS A 117 -24.38 -21.88 28.59
N GLY A 118 -25.53 -21.59 29.21
CA GLY A 118 -25.62 -20.94 30.50
C GLY A 118 -24.95 -19.57 30.49
N ARG A 119 -23.87 -19.42 31.26
CA ARG A 119 -23.12 -18.16 31.36
C ARG A 119 -21.92 -18.11 30.43
N TRP A 120 -21.69 -19.09 29.58
CA TRP A 120 -20.51 -19.22 28.75
C TRP A 120 -20.84 -19.15 27.25
N SER A 121 -19.92 -18.50 26.51
CA SER A 121 -19.90 -18.53 25.05
C SER A 121 -18.49 -18.93 24.58
N PHE A 122 -18.39 -19.94 23.73
CA PHE A 122 -17.16 -20.37 23.07
C PHE A 122 -17.24 -19.98 21.61
N GLN A 123 -16.22 -19.26 21.12
CA GLN A 123 -16.31 -18.55 19.85
C GLN A 123 -15.10 -18.84 18.96
N GLY A 124 -15.33 -18.89 17.66
CA GLY A 124 -14.31 -19.01 16.64
C GLY A 124 -14.61 -18.14 15.43
N ASN A 125 -13.58 -17.55 14.83
CA ASN A 125 -13.69 -16.74 13.62
C ASN A 125 -12.52 -17.01 12.68
N PHE A 126 -12.82 -17.14 11.40
CA PHE A 126 -11.83 -17.12 10.32
C PHE A 126 -12.21 -16.04 9.32
N ALA A 127 -11.25 -15.14 9.02
CA ALA A 127 -11.45 -14.10 8.02
C ALA A 127 -10.11 -13.52 7.54
N LEU A 128 -10.17 -12.73 6.47
CA LEU A 128 -9.07 -11.85 6.11
C LEU A 128 -9.12 -10.61 7.04
N THR A 129 -8.18 -10.53 7.96
CA THR A 129 -8.13 -9.45 8.96
C THR A 129 -7.43 -8.19 8.43
N GLY A 130 -6.82 -8.26 7.25
CA GLY A 130 -6.16 -7.13 6.60
C GLY A 130 -5.72 -7.47 5.19
N GLY A 131 -5.35 -6.44 4.45
CA GLY A 131 -4.98 -6.54 3.04
C GLY A 131 -6.15 -6.25 2.09
N GLY A 132 -5.88 -6.17 0.82
CA GLY A 132 -6.85 -5.69 -0.18
C GLY A 132 -6.80 -6.40 -1.53
N GLY A 133 -6.34 -7.64 -1.58
CA GLY A 133 -6.21 -8.34 -2.86
C GLY A 133 -4.98 -7.91 -3.65
N LYS A 134 -5.00 -8.16 -4.97
CA LYS A 134 -3.94 -7.79 -5.91
C LYS A 134 -4.34 -6.47 -6.60
N CYS A 135 -3.49 -5.46 -6.48
CA CYS A 135 -3.62 -4.18 -7.19
C CYS A 135 -2.58 -4.12 -8.30
N ASN A 136 -3.01 -3.92 -9.54
CA ASN A 136 -2.15 -3.82 -10.73
C ASN A 136 -2.09 -2.37 -11.18
N PHE A 137 -0.88 -1.91 -11.49
CA PHE A 137 -0.58 -0.66 -12.19
C PHE A 137 0.07 -1.02 -13.52
N ASP A 138 -0.72 -1.03 -14.59
CA ASP A 138 -0.28 -1.53 -15.90
C ASP A 138 0.72 -0.58 -16.58
N ASP A 139 0.70 0.70 -16.25
CA ASP A 139 1.67 1.72 -16.70
C ASP A 139 2.79 1.99 -15.66
N GLY A 140 2.94 1.12 -14.65
CA GLY A 140 3.86 1.33 -13.55
C GLY A 140 3.45 2.49 -12.63
N LEU A 141 4.43 3.16 -12.06
CA LEU A 141 4.26 4.24 -11.07
C LEU A 141 4.98 5.51 -11.48
N GLY A 142 4.54 6.66 -10.93
CA GLY A 142 5.20 7.95 -11.12
C GLY A 142 6.64 7.96 -10.63
N SER A 143 6.92 7.25 -9.54
CA SER A 143 8.27 7.06 -9.03
C SER A 143 9.18 6.31 -10.02
N PHE A 144 8.66 5.35 -10.78
CA PHE A 144 9.43 4.62 -11.80
C PHE A 144 9.79 5.53 -12.98
N GLU A 145 8.80 6.28 -13.49
CA GLU A 145 9.02 7.21 -14.59
C GLU A 145 9.99 8.33 -14.21
N LYS A 146 9.90 8.82 -12.98
CA LYS A 146 10.80 9.83 -12.45
C LYS A 146 12.27 9.41 -12.56
N ILE A 147 12.60 8.16 -12.12
CA ILE A 147 13.97 7.62 -12.25
C ILE A 147 14.45 7.62 -13.69
N VAL A 148 13.63 7.11 -14.61
CA VAL A 148 13.99 7.03 -16.02
C VAL A 148 14.24 8.44 -16.59
N SER A 149 13.35 9.38 -16.28
CA SER A 149 13.46 10.78 -16.74
C SER A 149 14.73 11.46 -16.22
N GLU A 150 15.06 11.27 -14.95
CA GLU A 150 16.27 11.81 -14.33
C GLU A 150 17.53 11.14 -14.88
N THR A 151 17.48 9.83 -15.13
CA THR A 151 18.56 9.11 -15.80
C THR A 151 18.82 9.66 -17.21
N ALA A 152 17.75 9.99 -17.95
CA ALA A 152 17.87 10.59 -19.28
C ALA A 152 18.56 11.96 -19.24
N VAL A 153 18.18 12.82 -18.29
CA VAL A 153 18.85 14.11 -18.08
C VAL A 153 20.33 13.92 -17.71
N GLY A 154 20.62 12.99 -16.79
CA GLY A 154 22.00 12.68 -16.37
C GLY A 154 22.87 12.16 -17.52
N ALA A 155 22.33 11.30 -18.39
CA ALA A 155 23.04 10.80 -19.57
C ALA A 155 23.38 11.93 -20.56
N CYS A 156 22.44 12.87 -20.81
CA CYS A 156 22.69 14.03 -21.66
C CYS A 156 23.78 14.95 -21.06
N GLN A 157 23.77 15.13 -19.75
CA GLN A 157 24.79 15.93 -19.06
C GLN A 157 26.18 15.28 -19.14
N LEU A 158 26.26 13.95 -18.92
CA LEU A 158 27.50 13.19 -19.06
C LEU A 158 28.06 13.33 -20.49
N ALA A 159 27.20 13.14 -21.52
CA ALA A 159 27.58 13.31 -22.91
C ALA A 159 28.21 14.71 -23.18
N GLY A 160 27.59 15.78 -22.67
CA GLY A 160 28.10 17.13 -22.78
C GLY A 160 29.46 17.33 -22.10
N ILE A 161 29.68 16.77 -20.93
CA ILE A 161 30.95 16.85 -20.19
C ILE A 161 32.06 16.10 -20.93
N VAL A 162 31.74 14.92 -21.46
CA VAL A 162 32.68 14.10 -22.22
C VAL A 162 33.10 14.81 -23.52
N ASP A 163 32.17 15.36 -24.29
CA ASP A 163 32.46 16.09 -25.53
C ASP A 163 33.20 17.43 -25.27
N GLN A 164 32.89 18.09 -24.16
CA GLN A 164 33.64 19.28 -23.74
C GLN A 164 35.12 18.95 -23.42
N ALA A 165 35.36 17.83 -22.72
CA ALA A 165 36.72 17.37 -22.44
C ALA A 165 37.45 16.97 -23.72
N ALA A 166 36.78 16.35 -24.69
CA ALA A 166 37.30 16.04 -26.02
C ALA A 166 37.71 17.32 -26.78
N GLY A 167 36.84 18.33 -26.77
CA GLY A 167 37.12 19.64 -27.40
C GLY A 167 38.36 20.37 -26.84
N GLN A 168 38.68 20.18 -25.55
CA GLN A 168 39.87 20.76 -24.91
C GLN A 168 41.19 20.23 -25.49
N ILE A 169 41.16 19.03 -26.08
CA ILE A 169 42.31 18.41 -26.73
C ILE A 169 42.19 18.36 -28.26
N GLY A 170 41.24 19.12 -28.83
CA GLY A 170 41.06 19.27 -30.26
C GLY A 170 40.35 18.11 -30.96
N LEU A 171 39.66 17.25 -30.20
CA LEU A 171 38.85 16.18 -30.75
C LEU A 171 37.42 16.65 -31.09
N PRO A 172 36.75 16.03 -32.08
CA PRO A 172 35.35 16.31 -32.37
C PRO A 172 34.42 15.83 -31.25
N ALA A 173 33.32 16.53 -31.09
CA ALA A 173 32.22 16.06 -30.27
C ALA A 173 31.60 14.79 -30.88
N VAL A 174 31.54 13.68 -30.13
CA VAL A 174 31.01 12.41 -30.62
C VAL A 174 29.56 12.20 -30.17
N PHE A 175 29.28 12.51 -28.91
CA PHE A 175 27.94 12.22 -28.32
C PHE A 175 26.92 13.32 -28.62
N THR A 176 27.31 14.61 -28.51
CA THR A 176 26.39 15.72 -28.75
C THR A 176 26.21 16.01 -30.23
N SER A 177 27.25 15.87 -31.06
CA SER A 177 27.17 16.11 -32.50
C SER A 177 26.26 15.09 -33.20
N ASN A 178 26.27 13.83 -32.76
CA ASN A 178 25.42 12.77 -33.28
C ASN A 178 24.07 12.70 -32.57
N ASN A 179 23.80 13.60 -31.61
CA ASN A 179 22.56 13.63 -30.82
C ASN A 179 22.20 12.28 -30.20
N VAL A 180 23.21 11.53 -29.76
CA VAL A 180 23.07 10.14 -29.30
C VAL A 180 22.05 10.03 -28.17
N PHE A 181 22.16 10.90 -27.16
CA PHE A 181 21.24 10.93 -26.02
C PHE A 181 20.14 11.97 -26.17
N GLY A 182 20.13 12.76 -27.26
CA GLY A 182 19.25 13.92 -27.41
C GLY A 182 19.62 15.08 -26.49
N THR A 183 19.42 16.30 -26.96
CA THR A 183 19.76 17.53 -26.18
C THR A 183 18.76 17.84 -25.08
N GLN A 184 17.58 17.21 -25.09
CA GLN A 184 16.44 17.53 -24.21
C GLN A 184 16.10 16.44 -23.20
N GLY A 185 16.94 15.42 -23.04
CA GLY A 185 16.68 14.32 -22.10
C GLY A 185 15.41 13.52 -22.44
N LYS A 186 15.12 13.32 -23.73
CA LYS A 186 14.00 12.46 -24.18
C LYS A 186 14.25 11.03 -23.78
N TYR A 187 13.18 10.30 -23.46
CA TYR A 187 13.24 8.89 -23.03
C TYR A 187 12.00 8.12 -23.44
N SER A 188 12.12 6.80 -23.41
CA SER A 188 11.01 5.85 -23.39
C SER A 188 11.36 4.66 -22.49
N TYR A 189 10.37 3.93 -22.04
CA TYR A 189 10.51 2.74 -21.21
C TYR A 189 9.21 1.98 -21.16
N ASP A 190 9.27 0.73 -20.70
CA ASP A 190 8.12 -0.09 -20.34
C ASP A 190 8.16 -0.34 -18.83
N SER A 191 7.01 -0.29 -18.18
CA SER A 191 6.90 -0.57 -16.75
C SER A 191 5.58 -1.18 -16.35
N TYR A 192 5.64 -1.94 -15.26
CA TYR A 192 4.48 -2.56 -14.64
C TYR A 192 4.74 -2.71 -13.15
N MET A 193 3.70 -2.67 -12.34
CA MET A 193 3.77 -3.02 -10.92
C MET A 193 2.50 -3.68 -10.45
N HIS A 194 2.64 -4.70 -9.60
CA HIS A 194 1.55 -5.12 -8.72
C HIS A 194 2.01 -5.39 -7.29
N GLY A 195 1.06 -5.19 -6.37
CA GLY A 195 1.17 -5.59 -4.98
C GLY A 195 -0.04 -6.38 -4.54
N ARG A 196 0.17 -7.45 -3.77
CA ARG A 196 -0.87 -8.25 -3.16
C ARG A 196 -0.54 -8.50 -1.69
N GLN A 197 -1.52 -8.33 -0.82
CA GLN A 197 -1.37 -8.56 0.62
C GLN A 197 -2.61 -9.30 1.13
N TYR A 198 -2.38 -10.40 1.85
CA TYR A 198 -3.42 -11.12 2.59
C TYR A 198 -2.95 -11.42 4.00
N TYR A 199 -3.78 -11.06 4.97
CA TYR A 199 -3.59 -11.36 6.38
C TYR A 199 -4.74 -12.24 6.84
N PHE A 200 -4.52 -13.54 6.84
CA PHE A 200 -5.50 -14.53 7.31
C PHE A 200 -5.49 -14.55 8.83
N GLY A 201 -6.67 -14.39 9.45
CA GLY A 201 -6.87 -14.45 10.89
C GLY A 201 -7.73 -15.64 11.30
N LEU A 202 -7.24 -16.43 12.22
CA LEU A 202 -8.01 -17.45 12.92
C LEU A 202 -8.10 -17.05 14.39
N SER A 203 -9.30 -16.76 14.89
CA SER A 203 -9.53 -16.32 16.26
C SER A 203 -10.28 -17.38 17.06
N ALA A 204 -9.95 -17.47 18.34
CA ALA A 204 -10.73 -18.18 19.34
C ALA A 204 -10.94 -17.28 20.56
N ALA A 205 -12.15 -17.24 21.10
CA ALA A 205 -12.49 -16.45 22.28
C ALA A 205 -13.48 -17.18 23.18
N VAL A 206 -13.46 -16.79 24.44
CA VAL A 206 -14.43 -17.21 25.44
C VAL A 206 -15.04 -15.96 26.05
N ALA A 207 -16.37 -15.93 26.16
CA ALA A 207 -17.08 -14.90 26.91
C ALA A 207 -17.81 -15.52 28.10
N TYR A 208 -17.89 -14.71 29.15
CA TYR A 208 -18.56 -15.09 30.41
C TYR A 208 -19.51 -13.99 30.86
N LYS A 209 -20.77 -14.39 31.13
CA LYS A 209 -21.81 -13.54 31.69
C LYS A 209 -21.56 -13.40 33.21
N VAL A 210 -20.95 -12.30 33.63
CA VAL A 210 -20.64 -12.02 35.06
C VAL A 210 -21.93 -11.78 35.84
N THR A 211 -22.83 -10.99 35.26
CA THR A 211 -24.20 -10.78 35.73
C THR A 211 -25.16 -10.92 34.54
N ASP A 212 -26.46 -10.80 34.75
CA ASP A 212 -27.42 -10.85 33.65
C ASP A 212 -27.26 -9.66 32.65
N ASN A 213 -26.55 -8.62 33.08
CA ASN A 213 -26.36 -7.39 32.32
C ASN A 213 -24.90 -7.16 31.86
N LEU A 214 -23.91 -7.83 32.49
CA LEU A 214 -22.50 -7.61 32.27
C LEU A 214 -21.82 -8.89 31.79
N ALA A 215 -21.11 -8.81 30.69
CA ALA A 215 -20.26 -9.86 30.17
C ALA A 215 -18.83 -9.38 29.89
N VAL A 216 -17.88 -10.30 29.98
CA VAL A 216 -16.48 -10.08 29.62
C VAL A 216 -16.02 -11.15 28.67
N SER A 217 -15.01 -10.87 27.87
CA SER A 217 -14.42 -11.86 26.98
C SER A 217 -12.90 -11.76 26.96
N ALA A 218 -12.28 -12.90 26.67
CA ALA A 218 -10.85 -12.99 26.37
C ALA A 218 -10.64 -13.95 25.19
N GLY A 219 -9.72 -13.62 24.32
CA GLY A 219 -9.44 -14.42 23.14
C GLY A 219 -8.07 -14.14 22.55
N VAL A 220 -7.76 -14.87 21.49
CA VAL A 220 -6.52 -14.71 20.73
C VAL A 220 -6.81 -14.91 19.25
N ARG A 221 -6.12 -14.12 18.41
CA ARG A 221 -6.08 -14.30 16.96
C ARG A 221 -4.68 -14.72 16.53
N GLY A 222 -4.56 -15.88 15.86
CA GLY A 222 -3.41 -16.23 15.07
C GLY A 222 -3.51 -15.54 13.71
N VAL A 223 -2.44 -14.87 13.29
CA VAL A 223 -2.36 -14.20 11.98
C VAL A 223 -1.29 -14.87 11.13
N TYR A 224 -1.64 -15.18 9.88
CA TYR A 224 -0.70 -15.57 8.83
C TYR A 224 -0.76 -14.55 7.70
N ALA A 225 0.36 -13.84 7.50
CA ALA A 225 0.48 -12.87 6.42
C ALA A 225 1.21 -13.49 5.23
N THR A 226 0.72 -13.20 4.02
CA THR A 226 1.39 -13.51 2.76
C THR A 226 1.23 -12.30 1.84
N CYS A 227 2.37 -11.80 1.34
CA CYS A 227 2.43 -10.67 0.44
C CYS A 227 3.25 -11.07 -0.79
N ASN A 228 2.92 -10.49 -1.94
CA ASN A 228 3.67 -10.67 -3.16
C ASN A 228 3.78 -9.31 -3.85
N TYR A 229 4.99 -8.96 -4.26
CA TYR A 229 5.29 -7.72 -4.97
C TYR A 229 6.09 -8.07 -6.21
N TYR A 230 5.64 -7.53 -7.34
CA TYR A 230 6.33 -7.68 -8.62
C TYR A 230 6.25 -6.38 -9.38
N GLY A 231 7.35 -6.00 -9.98
CA GLY A 231 7.40 -4.84 -10.86
C GLY A 231 8.66 -4.82 -11.69
N TYR A 232 8.60 -4.13 -12.81
CA TYR A 232 9.75 -3.95 -13.68
C TYR A 232 9.77 -2.56 -14.31
N VAL A 233 10.97 -2.14 -14.69
CA VAL A 233 11.25 -1.05 -15.62
C VAL A 233 12.26 -1.60 -16.63
N GLU A 234 11.88 -1.65 -17.89
CA GLU A 234 12.69 -2.26 -18.94
C GLU A 234 12.59 -1.49 -20.26
N ASN A 235 13.35 -1.91 -21.27
CA ASN A 235 13.39 -1.28 -22.59
C ASN A 235 13.68 0.22 -22.54
N ILE A 236 14.53 0.64 -21.58
CA ILE A 236 14.83 2.03 -21.35
C ILE A 236 15.66 2.57 -22.52
N THR A 237 15.15 3.63 -23.15
CA THR A 237 15.84 4.38 -24.21
C THR A 237 16.04 5.82 -23.76
N VAL A 238 17.23 6.35 -23.95
CA VAL A 238 17.59 7.73 -23.66
C VAL A 238 17.97 8.41 -24.97
N GLY A 239 17.20 9.41 -25.37
CA GLY A 239 17.29 9.98 -26.71
C GLY A 239 17.03 8.90 -27.77
N ASN A 240 18.02 8.64 -28.61
CA ASN A 240 17.96 7.62 -29.67
C ASN A 240 18.70 6.33 -29.29
N MET A 241 19.19 6.20 -28.06
CA MET A 241 20.04 5.09 -27.66
C MET A 241 19.39 4.25 -26.56
N PRO A 242 19.25 2.92 -26.75
CA PRO A 242 18.93 2.01 -25.66
C PRO A 242 19.95 2.08 -24.53
N LEU A 243 19.51 2.26 -23.31
CA LEU A 243 20.37 2.50 -22.15
C LEU A 243 21.38 1.36 -21.89
N TYR A 244 21.00 0.11 -22.17
CA TYR A 244 21.88 -1.04 -22.01
C TYR A 244 23.17 -0.93 -22.85
N LYS A 245 23.13 -0.28 -24.02
CA LYS A 245 24.32 -0.08 -24.86
C LYS A 245 25.37 0.82 -24.22
N VAL A 246 24.95 1.66 -23.26
CA VAL A 246 25.83 2.52 -22.48
C VAL A 246 26.36 1.77 -21.25
N LEU A 247 25.52 0.97 -20.61
CA LEU A 247 25.86 0.29 -19.34
C LEU A 247 26.67 -0.99 -19.56
N ASP A 248 26.14 -1.91 -20.34
CA ASP A 248 26.80 -3.17 -20.75
C ASP A 248 26.23 -3.63 -22.10
N PRO A 249 26.87 -3.23 -23.25
CA PRO A 249 26.38 -3.55 -24.58
C PRO A 249 26.37 -5.05 -24.90
N THR A 250 27.04 -5.89 -24.10
CA THR A 250 27.05 -7.35 -24.28
C THR A 250 25.77 -8.03 -23.77
N LYS A 251 24.94 -7.29 -23.00
CA LYS A 251 23.71 -7.80 -22.39
C LYS A 251 22.56 -6.82 -22.59
N GLU A 252 21.62 -7.16 -23.46
CA GLU A 252 20.46 -6.31 -23.80
C GLU A 252 19.57 -5.95 -22.60
N ASN A 253 19.61 -6.75 -21.53
CA ASN A 253 18.82 -6.51 -20.31
C ASN A 253 19.64 -5.87 -19.18
N SER A 254 20.86 -5.38 -19.43
CA SER A 254 21.74 -4.82 -18.41
C SER A 254 21.22 -3.52 -17.77
N ALA A 255 20.28 -2.84 -18.44
CA ALA A 255 19.60 -1.65 -17.92
C ALA A 255 18.29 -1.95 -17.19
N ASN A 256 17.80 -3.18 -17.24
CA ASN A 256 16.50 -3.54 -16.70
C ASN A 256 16.52 -3.62 -15.18
N ILE A 257 15.42 -3.18 -14.57
CA ILE A 257 15.14 -3.32 -13.14
C ILE A 257 13.96 -4.27 -13.02
N GLU A 258 14.08 -5.33 -12.26
CA GLU A 258 12.99 -6.24 -11.94
C GLU A 258 13.01 -6.59 -10.45
N LEU A 259 11.88 -6.39 -9.80
CA LEU A 259 11.61 -6.79 -8.43
C LEU A 259 10.61 -7.94 -8.44
N SER A 260 10.95 -9.06 -7.80
CA SER A 260 10.02 -10.15 -7.52
C SER A 260 10.25 -10.60 -6.07
N CYS A 261 9.27 -10.35 -5.19
CA CYS A 261 9.40 -10.65 -3.78
C CYS A 261 8.11 -11.26 -3.21
N ASP A 262 8.23 -12.48 -2.68
CA ASP A 262 7.24 -13.08 -1.80
C ASP A 262 7.62 -12.83 -0.35
N GLN A 263 6.62 -12.48 0.47
CA GLN A 263 6.83 -12.27 1.91
C GLN A 263 5.82 -13.12 2.69
N SER A 264 6.27 -13.71 3.79
CA SER A 264 5.38 -14.43 4.70
C SER A 264 5.79 -14.27 6.14
N GLY A 265 4.79 -14.27 7.03
CA GLY A 265 5.02 -14.14 8.47
C GLY A 265 3.84 -14.62 9.29
N LYS A 266 4.09 -14.81 10.59
CA LYS A 266 3.06 -15.24 11.56
C LYS A 266 3.13 -14.35 12.79
N GLY A 267 1.96 -14.11 13.40
CA GLY A 267 1.83 -13.33 14.61
C GLY A 267 0.62 -13.73 15.44
N PHE A 268 0.52 -13.20 16.65
CA PHE A 268 -0.60 -13.41 17.56
C PHE A 268 -1.09 -12.09 18.12
N THR A 269 -2.42 -11.95 18.21
CA THR A 269 -3.12 -10.80 18.76
C THR A 269 -3.95 -11.26 19.95
N PRO A 270 -3.60 -10.96 21.21
CA PRO A 270 -4.52 -11.08 22.33
C PRO A 270 -5.70 -10.12 22.16
N ILE A 271 -6.88 -10.51 22.62
CA ILE A 271 -8.13 -9.74 22.50
C ILE A 271 -8.87 -9.81 23.83
N ILE A 272 -9.36 -8.67 24.31
CA ILE A 272 -10.24 -8.57 25.47
C ILE A 272 -11.48 -7.75 25.11
N GLY A 273 -12.59 -8.02 25.77
CA GLY A 273 -13.83 -7.28 25.54
C GLY A 273 -14.72 -7.24 26.78
N ILE A 274 -15.59 -6.26 26.79
CA ILE A 274 -16.62 -6.05 27.81
C ILE A 274 -17.90 -5.60 27.12
N ASP A 275 -19.05 -6.07 27.61
CA ASP A 275 -20.36 -5.66 27.15
C ASP A 275 -21.29 -5.47 28.34
N TYR A 276 -22.00 -4.34 28.38
CA TYR A 276 -22.96 -4.00 29.42
C TYR A 276 -24.30 -3.60 28.81
N LYS A 277 -25.31 -4.43 29.07
CA LYS A 277 -26.66 -4.25 28.56
C LYS A 277 -27.59 -3.80 29.68
N THR A 278 -28.31 -2.69 29.51
CA THR A 278 -29.26 -2.16 30.52
C THR A 278 -30.47 -1.52 29.86
N GLY A 279 -31.67 -2.07 30.13
CA GLY A 279 -32.90 -1.59 29.51
C GLY A 279 -32.82 -1.63 27.99
N LYS A 280 -32.92 -0.44 27.35
CA LYS A 280 -32.86 -0.24 25.90
C LYS A 280 -31.43 0.04 25.38
N TRP A 281 -30.45 0.08 26.25
CA TRP A 281 -29.07 0.44 25.95
C TRP A 281 -28.15 -0.76 25.97
N ASN A 282 -27.16 -0.77 25.09
CA ASN A 282 -26.00 -1.64 25.14
C ASN A 282 -24.72 -0.83 25.00
N PHE A 283 -23.72 -1.10 25.81
CA PHE A 283 -22.41 -0.46 25.82
C PHE A 283 -21.36 -1.53 25.68
N ALA A 284 -20.46 -1.38 24.73
CA ALA A 284 -19.40 -2.36 24.55
C ALA A 284 -18.05 -1.72 24.25
N ALA A 285 -17.00 -2.42 24.64
CA ALA A 285 -15.64 -2.09 24.27
C ALA A 285 -14.84 -3.36 24.00
N LYS A 286 -13.97 -3.29 22.99
CA LYS A 286 -13.03 -4.34 22.62
C LYS A 286 -11.65 -3.74 22.44
N TYR A 287 -10.63 -4.41 22.96
CA TYR A 287 -9.24 -4.05 22.74
C TYR A 287 -8.47 -5.23 22.15
N GLU A 288 -7.84 -4.99 21.02
CA GLU A 288 -6.91 -5.91 20.37
C GLU A 288 -5.49 -5.40 20.58
N PHE A 289 -4.62 -6.21 21.16
CA PHE A 289 -3.23 -5.84 21.36
C PHE A 289 -2.45 -5.82 20.05
N LYS A 290 -1.35 -5.10 20.02
CA LYS A 290 -0.46 -5.06 18.86
C LYS A 290 0.02 -6.48 18.50
N THR A 291 -0.10 -6.84 17.22
CA THR A 291 0.48 -8.07 16.68
C THR A 291 1.90 -7.80 16.22
N ARG A 292 2.88 -8.41 16.86
CA ARG A 292 4.25 -8.39 16.35
C ARG A 292 4.34 -9.33 15.15
N LEU A 293 4.70 -8.78 14.00
CA LEU A 293 4.81 -9.52 12.76
C LEU A 293 6.19 -9.28 12.12
N ARG A 294 6.85 -10.36 11.73
CA ARG A 294 8.10 -10.33 10.97
C ARG A 294 7.89 -11.09 9.68
N LEU A 295 7.98 -10.39 8.57
CA LEU A 295 7.82 -10.94 7.24
C LEU A 295 9.19 -11.32 6.69
N LYS A 296 9.35 -12.58 6.29
CA LYS A 296 10.56 -13.07 5.65
C LYS A 296 10.40 -12.96 4.15
N ASN A 297 11.39 -12.34 3.50
CA ASN A 297 11.47 -12.21 2.05
C ASN A 297 11.97 -13.50 1.40
N LYS A 298 11.41 -13.80 0.25
CA LYS A 298 11.93 -14.70 -0.76
C LYS A 298 11.91 -13.92 -2.07
N SER A 299 13.09 -13.47 -2.51
CA SER A 299 13.19 -12.49 -3.58
C SER A 299 14.12 -12.94 -4.69
N VAL A 300 13.77 -12.54 -5.92
CA VAL A 300 14.65 -12.58 -7.08
C VAL A 300 14.60 -11.18 -7.69
N ASN A 301 15.69 -10.42 -7.49
CA ASN A 301 15.78 -9.04 -7.96
C ASN A 301 16.83 -8.94 -9.06
N LYS A 302 16.51 -8.23 -10.14
CA LYS A 302 17.47 -7.87 -11.19
C LYS A 302 17.72 -6.37 -11.13
N THR A 303 18.96 -6.00 -11.28
CA THR A 303 19.43 -4.63 -11.12
C THR A 303 20.39 -4.28 -12.24
N PRO A 304 20.40 -3.00 -12.70
CA PRO A 304 21.34 -2.56 -13.70
C PRO A 304 22.80 -2.77 -13.28
N SER A 305 23.64 -3.11 -14.24
CA SER A 305 25.07 -3.23 -14.05
C SER A 305 25.78 -2.06 -14.73
N ILE A 306 26.52 -1.26 -13.97
CA ILE A 306 27.32 -0.12 -14.47
C ILE A 306 28.82 -0.47 -14.55
N GLY A 307 29.17 -1.75 -14.39
CA GLY A 307 30.54 -2.17 -14.15
C GLY A 307 31.61 -1.60 -15.11
N ASN A 308 31.28 -1.41 -16.39
CA ASN A 308 32.25 -1.07 -17.43
C ASN A 308 31.92 0.23 -18.17
N LEU A 309 31.30 1.22 -17.52
CA LEU A 309 30.91 2.49 -18.18
C LEU A 309 32.11 3.17 -18.85
N ALA A 310 33.29 3.22 -18.20
CA ALA A 310 34.48 3.81 -18.76
C ALA A 310 34.95 3.08 -20.04
N ASP A 311 34.98 1.74 -20.00
CA ASP A 311 35.40 0.91 -21.15
C ASP A 311 34.41 1.04 -22.31
N ASN A 312 33.10 1.14 -22.02
CA ASN A 312 32.07 1.33 -23.03
C ASN A 312 32.13 2.70 -23.71
N LEU A 313 32.40 3.76 -22.92
CA LEU A 313 32.64 5.10 -23.48
C LEU A 313 33.92 5.11 -24.32
N ARG A 314 34.98 4.47 -23.85
CA ARG A 314 36.25 4.32 -24.61
C ARG A 314 35.99 3.62 -25.95
N ALA A 315 35.30 2.49 -25.93
CA ALA A 315 34.95 1.74 -27.14
C ALA A 315 34.13 2.58 -28.12
N SER A 316 33.18 3.38 -27.62
CA SER A 316 32.36 4.29 -28.42
C SER A 316 33.19 5.37 -29.11
N TYR A 317 34.20 5.98 -28.42
CA TYR A 317 35.13 6.94 -29.01
C TYR A 317 35.99 6.32 -30.13
N ILE A 318 36.55 5.13 -29.87
CA ILE A 318 37.36 4.39 -30.85
C ILE A 318 36.53 4.04 -32.09
N ALA A 319 35.28 3.54 -31.87
CA ALA A 319 34.35 3.26 -32.97
C ALA A 319 33.96 4.52 -33.76
N GLY A 320 33.95 5.68 -33.12
CA GLY A 320 33.78 7.01 -33.75
C GLY A 320 35.03 7.55 -34.47
N GLY A 321 36.11 6.76 -34.56
CA GLY A 321 37.33 7.12 -35.26
C GLY A 321 38.35 7.92 -34.44
N VAL A 322 38.15 8.01 -33.11
CA VAL A 322 39.08 8.67 -32.19
C VAL A 322 40.23 7.71 -31.86
N PRO A 323 41.54 8.15 -31.98
CA PRO A 323 42.68 7.33 -31.58
C PRO A 323 42.61 6.90 -30.11
N GLU A 324 43.04 5.68 -29.79
CA GLU A 324 42.96 5.12 -28.42
C GLU A 324 43.58 6.03 -27.36
N ALA A 325 44.79 6.55 -27.61
CA ALA A 325 45.47 7.45 -26.68
C ALA A 325 44.67 8.74 -26.39
N ALA A 326 43.96 9.23 -27.39
CA ALA A 326 43.15 10.44 -27.25
C ALA A 326 41.83 10.11 -26.49
N ALA A 327 41.21 8.95 -26.70
CA ALA A 327 40.10 8.48 -25.92
C ALA A 327 40.49 8.31 -24.43
N ASP A 328 41.68 7.75 -24.16
CA ASP A 328 42.20 7.60 -22.80
C ASP A 328 42.43 8.96 -22.12
N MET A 329 42.91 9.97 -22.87
CA MET A 329 43.07 11.35 -22.36
C MET A 329 41.71 11.97 -21.99
N VAL A 330 40.67 11.79 -22.81
CA VAL A 330 39.32 12.31 -22.50
C VAL A 330 38.80 11.65 -21.24
N LEU A 331 38.89 10.35 -21.15
CA LEU A 331 38.33 9.58 -20.02
C LEU A 331 39.13 9.80 -18.73
N SER A 332 40.43 10.14 -18.80
CA SER A 332 41.23 10.50 -17.62
C SER A 332 41.00 11.95 -17.15
N ASN A 333 40.22 12.74 -17.87
CA ASN A 333 39.84 14.10 -17.46
C ASN A 333 39.07 14.06 -16.13
N GLN A 334 39.49 14.93 -15.18
CA GLN A 334 38.91 14.96 -13.84
C GLN A 334 37.39 15.19 -13.82
N ASN A 335 36.87 16.01 -14.74
CA ASN A 335 35.44 16.28 -14.83
C ASN A 335 34.67 15.07 -15.34
N VAL A 336 35.22 14.33 -16.31
CA VAL A 336 34.65 13.08 -16.85
C VAL A 336 34.64 12.01 -15.77
N GLN A 337 35.76 11.81 -15.06
CA GLN A 337 35.84 10.85 -13.94
C GLN A 337 34.87 11.21 -12.81
N GLY A 338 34.75 12.48 -12.47
CA GLY A 338 33.78 12.96 -11.48
C GLY A 338 32.36 12.71 -11.90
N ALA A 339 31.99 12.95 -13.16
CA ALA A 339 30.66 12.72 -13.71
C ALA A 339 30.31 11.22 -13.75
N MET A 340 31.24 10.36 -14.18
CA MET A 340 31.06 8.90 -14.18
C MET A 340 30.91 8.35 -12.76
N GLY A 341 31.74 8.82 -11.83
CA GLY A 341 31.66 8.45 -10.41
C GLY A 341 30.34 8.88 -9.78
N ALA A 342 29.84 10.06 -10.09
CA ALA A 342 28.56 10.55 -9.62
C ALA A 342 27.39 9.71 -10.17
N LEU A 343 27.43 9.38 -11.46
CA LEU A 343 26.42 8.49 -12.08
C LEU A 343 26.42 7.12 -11.43
N LYS A 344 27.58 6.52 -11.22
CA LYS A 344 27.73 5.22 -10.55
C LYS A 344 27.18 5.27 -9.12
N ASN A 345 27.58 6.25 -8.33
CA ASN A 345 27.09 6.40 -6.95
C ASN A 345 25.59 6.61 -6.88
N HIS A 346 25.03 7.33 -7.85
CA HIS A 346 23.60 7.53 -7.99
C HIS A 346 22.87 6.20 -8.22
N PHE A 347 23.32 5.41 -9.19
CA PHE A 347 22.74 4.10 -9.46
C PHE A 347 22.86 3.17 -8.25
N ASP A 348 24.05 3.03 -7.67
CA ASP A 348 24.30 2.12 -6.55
C ASP A 348 23.45 2.48 -5.32
N LYS A 349 23.31 3.78 -5.01
CA LYS A 349 22.51 4.26 -3.89
C LYS A 349 21.03 4.02 -4.11
N ASN A 350 20.49 4.48 -5.24
CA ASN A 350 19.08 4.34 -5.56
C ASN A 350 18.67 2.88 -5.64
N LEU A 351 19.53 2.05 -6.18
CA LEU A 351 19.30 0.62 -6.28
C LEU A 351 19.26 -0.03 -4.90
N THR A 352 20.21 0.30 -4.02
CA THR A 352 20.25 -0.21 -2.64
C THR A 352 19.02 0.24 -1.85
N GLU A 353 18.59 1.48 -2.02
CA GLU A 353 17.39 2.00 -1.39
C GLU A 353 16.12 1.34 -1.96
N ALA A 354 16.09 1.10 -3.27
CA ALA A 354 14.97 0.49 -3.98
C ALA A 354 14.66 -0.94 -3.55
N ILE A 355 15.69 -1.76 -3.44
CA ILE A 355 15.56 -3.19 -3.19
C ILE A 355 15.87 -3.59 -1.75
N GLY A 356 16.37 -2.66 -0.94
CA GLY A 356 16.84 -2.98 0.43
C GLY A 356 15.75 -3.54 1.35
N GLU A 357 14.49 -3.16 1.14
CA GLU A 357 13.34 -3.78 1.81
C GLU A 357 13.06 -5.20 1.32
N TYR A 358 13.38 -5.46 0.04
CA TYR A 358 13.08 -6.71 -0.66
C TYR A 358 14.29 -7.63 -0.83
N GLU A 359 15.36 -7.40 -0.07
CA GLU A 359 16.55 -8.24 -0.08
C GLU A 359 16.19 -9.68 0.29
N ASP A 360 16.71 -10.67 -0.45
CA ASP A 360 16.38 -12.07 -0.23
C ASP A 360 16.80 -12.55 1.17
N GLY A 361 15.91 -13.32 1.80
CA GLY A 361 16.12 -13.85 3.16
C GLY A 361 15.94 -12.84 4.29
N LYS A 362 15.86 -11.53 4.00
CA LYS A 362 15.67 -10.48 5.02
C LYS A 362 14.34 -10.64 5.74
N LYS A 363 14.34 -10.33 7.04
CA LYS A 363 13.12 -10.25 7.85
C LYS A 363 12.81 -8.79 8.10
N ILE A 364 11.65 -8.34 7.65
CA ILE A 364 11.19 -6.96 7.83
C ILE A 364 10.07 -6.88 8.86
N ALA A 365 9.98 -5.76 9.54
CA ALA A 365 8.89 -5.48 10.46
C ALA A 365 7.62 -5.07 9.69
N GLY A 366 6.48 -5.63 10.09
CA GLY A 366 5.16 -5.33 9.53
C GLY A 366 4.10 -5.53 10.61
N ASP A 367 4.28 -4.89 11.78
CA ASP A 367 3.39 -5.05 12.92
C ASP A 367 1.97 -4.58 12.57
N ILE A 368 0.97 -5.29 13.10
CA ILE A 368 -0.44 -4.85 13.06
C ILE A 368 -0.68 -3.98 14.30
N PRO A 369 -1.25 -2.76 14.16
CA PRO A 369 -1.46 -1.86 15.27
C PRO A 369 -2.39 -2.42 16.34
N ALA A 370 -2.25 -1.94 17.57
CA ALA A 370 -3.28 -2.13 18.58
C ALA A 370 -4.55 -1.40 18.15
N TYR A 371 -5.70 -1.93 18.55
CA TYR A 371 -7.01 -1.47 18.11
C TYR A 371 -7.98 -1.41 19.29
N LEU A 372 -8.56 -0.24 19.53
CA LEU A 372 -9.65 -0.03 20.48
C LEU A 372 -10.94 0.26 19.72
N ALA A 373 -11.99 -0.48 20.01
CA ALA A 373 -13.34 -0.24 19.53
C ALA A 373 -14.27 -0.01 20.73
N VAL A 374 -15.09 1.03 20.67
CA VAL A 374 -16.10 1.37 21.67
C VAL A 374 -17.41 1.66 20.96
N GLY A 375 -18.53 1.16 21.47
CA GLY A 375 -19.83 1.40 20.87
C GLY A 375 -20.95 1.53 21.87
N VAL A 376 -21.99 2.22 21.41
CA VAL A 376 -23.26 2.38 22.14
C VAL A 376 -24.41 2.00 21.20
N GLY A 377 -25.21 1.06 21.61
CA GLY A 377 -26.44 0.64 20.97
C GLY A 377 -27.67 1.15 21.74
N TYR A 378 -28.69 1.57 21.01
CA TYR A 378 -29.96 2.02 21.58
C TYR A 378 -31.14 1.42 20.81
N LYS A 379 -32.08 0.82 21.51
CA LYS A 379 -33.29 0.23 20.99
C LYS A 379 -34.52 1.04 21.43
N PRO A 380 -34.87 2.14 20.73
CA PRO A 380 -35.98 2.99 21.12
C PRO A 380 -37.33 2.26 21.18
N ILE A 381 -37.58 1.45 20.17
CA ILE A 381 -38.70 0.51 20.05
C ILE A 381 -38.19 -0.86 19.59
N ASP A 382 -39.00 -1.89 19.63
CA ASP A 382 -38.56 -3.27 19.33
C ASP A 382 -38.08 -3.44 17.89
N GLU A 383 -38.63 -2.70 16.96
CA GLU A 383 -38.32 -2.75 15.53
C GLU A 383 -37.10 -1.91 15.12
N VAL A 384 -36.61 -0.99 15.97
CA VAL A 384 -35.55 -0.04 15.60
C VAL A 384 -34.33 -0.18 16.49
N ARG A 385 -33.16 -0.35 15.87
CA ARG A 385 -31.85 -0.42 16.53
C ARG A 385 -30.95 0.67 15.93
N VAL A 386 -30.38 1.49 16.78
CA VAL A 386 -29.43 2.54 16.43
C VAL A 386 -28.11 2.25 17.12
N ASN A 387 -27.01 2.34 16.42
CA ASN A 387 -25.67 2.16 16.97
C ASN A 387 -24.77 3.32 16.56
N VAL A 388 -23.88 3.70 17.47
CA VAL A 388 -22.77 4.60 17.22
C VAL A 388 -21.50 4.00 17.80
N GLY A 389 -20.37 4.21 17.14
CA GLY A 389 -19.11 3.64 17.55
C GLY A 389 -17.93 4.52 17.24
N PHE A 390 -16.85 4.20 17.88
CA PHE A 390 -15.54 4.85 17.74
C PHE A 390 -14.45 3.79 17.71
N HIS A 391 -13.51 3.94 16.77
CA HIS A 391 -12.30 3.14 16.69
C HIS A 391 -11.06 4.00 16.78
N TRP A 392 -10.05 3.46 17.45
CA TRP A 392 -8.72 4.03 17.48
C TRP A 392 -7.67 2.97 17.20
N PHE A 393 -6.76 3.29 16.30
CA PHE A 393 -5.66 2.44 15.89
C PHE A 393 -4.33 3.09 16.26
N ASP A 394 -3.48 2.36 16.97
CA ASP A 394 -2.17 2.83 17.44
C ASP A 394 -1.09 2.62 16.37
N ASP A 395 -1.30 3.22 15.20
CA ASP A 395 -0.43 3.05 14.03
C ASP A 395 1.01 3.49 14.29
N LYS A 396 1.21 4.56 15.06
CA LYS A 396 2.56 5.09 15.36
C LYS A 396 3.45 4.13 16.13
N HIS A 397 2.87 3.18 16.84
CA HIS A 397 3.62 2.18 17.60
C HIS A 397 3.64 0.79 16.92
N ALA A 398 3.03 0.66 15.76
CA ALA A 398 3.11 -0.56 14.93
C ALA A 398 4.34 -0.49 14.03
N THR A 399 5.43 -1.13 14.46
CA THR A 399 6.72 -1.07 13.77
C THR A 399 6.61 -1.56 12.33
N SER A 400 7.04 -0.73 11.40
CA SER A 400 7.19 -1.03 9.98
C SER A 400 8.64 -0.92 9.54
N TYR A 401 8.95 -1.29 8.30
CA TYR A 401 10.30 -1.17 7.74
C TYR A 401 10.80 0.29 7.83
N ASN A 402 12.05 0.47 8.21
CA ASN A 402 12.71 1.78 8.41
C ASN A 402 11.93 2.75 9.32
N ASP A 403 11.16 2.20 10.27
CA ASP A 403 10.38 3.01 11.23
C ASP A 403 9.42 4.02 10.59
N ARG A 404 8.95 3.76 9.37
CA ARG A 404 8.08 4.66 8.61
C ARG A 404 6.83 5.09 9.38
N GLN A 405 6.29 4.24 10.25
CA GLN A 405 5.15 4.59 11.09
C GLN A 405 5.39 5.85 11.96
N LYS A 406 6.64 6.20 12.22
CA LYS A 406 7.00 7.42 12.97
C LYS A 406 6.74 8.71 12.18
N LEU A 407 6.66 8.62 10.85
CA LEU A 407 6.32 9.74 9.95
C LEU A 407 4.83 10.10 10.02
N LEU A 408 3.96 9.26 10.60
CA LEU A 408 2.56 9.62 10.84
C LEU A 408 2.46 10.73 11.89
N ASP A 409 1.57 11.68 11.70
CA ASP A 409 1.27 12.72 12.70
C ASP A 409 0.61 12.11 13.94
N ARG A 410 -0.32 11.17 13.75
CA ARG A 410 -1.06 10.43 14.78
C ARG A 410 -1.56 9.08 14.28
N GLY A 411 -2.10 8.26 15.18
CA GLY A 411 -2.83 7.06 14.82
C GLY A 411 -4.16 7.36 14.10
N THR A 412 -4.72 6.35 13.46
CA THR A 412 -6.00 6.43 12.75
C THR A 412 -7.17 6.45 13.73
N VAL A 413 -8.21 7.20 13.39
CA VAL A 413 -9.49 7.16 14.09
C VAL A 413 -10.64 6.93 13.12
N GLU A 414 -11.66 6.19 13.58
CA GLU A 414 -12.91 6.01 12.86
C GLU A 414 -14.10 6.37 13.75
N TYR A 415 -15.08 7.03 13.16
CA TYR A 415 -16.39 7.28 13.75
C TYR A 415 -17.42 6.59 12.89
N ASN A 416 -18.34 5.88 13.51
CA ASN A 416 -19.37 5.17 12.78
C ASN A 416 -20.75 5.32 13.43
N ALA A 417 -21.78 5.21 12.60
CA ALA A 417 -23.17 5.22 13.02
C ALA A 417 -23.99 4.33 12.08
N GLY A 418 -25.05 3.74 12.59
CA GLY A 418 -25.92 2.93 11.79
C GLY A 418 -27.28 2.71 12.41
N VAL A 419 -28.23 2.33 11.58
CA VAL A 419 -29.60 2.03 11.96
C VAL A 419 -30.09 0.77 11.25
N GLU A 420 -30.83 -0.05 11.99
CA GLU A 420 -31.57 -1.21 11.49
C GLU A 420 -33.04 -1.07 11.85
N VAL A 421 -33.92 -1.40 10.91
CA VAL A 421 -35.37 -1.33 11.07
C VAL A 421 -36.02 -2.64 10.60
N ASP A 422 -36.75 -3.31 11.47
CA ASP A 422 -37.59 -4.46 11.12
C ASP A 422 -38.85 -3.94 10.42
N VAL A 423 -38.84 -3.88 9.08
CA VAL A 423 -39.92 -3.36 8.28
C VAL A 423 -41.12 -4.35 8.29
N THR A 424 -40.79 -5.63 8.35
CA THR A 424 -41.75 -6.73 8.53
C THR A 424 -41.14 -7.81 9.42
N LYS A 425 -41.92 -8.82 9.81
CA LYS A 425 -41.41 -10.00 10.52
C LYS A 425 -40.36 -10.81 9.71
N LYS A 426 -40.24 -10.56 8.40
CA LYS A 426 -39.35 -11.27 7.49
C LYS A 426 -38.23 -10.38 6.92
N ILE A 427 -38.29 -9.06 7.07
CA ILE A 427 -37.34 -8.15 6.41
C ILE A 427 -36.90 -7.11 7.42
N THR A 428 -35.60 -7.08 7.64
CA THR A 428 -34.88 -5.96 8.29
C THR A 428 -34.12 -5.18 7.22
N LEU A 429 -34.25 -3.87 7.20
CA LEU A 429 -33.43 -2.95 6.38
C LEU A 429 -32.41 -2.25 7.27
N SER A 430 -31.29 -1.90 6.71
CA SER A 430 -30.24 -1.21 7.43
C SER A 430 -29.44 -0.26 6.55
N THR A 431 -28.90 0.78 7.20
CA THR A 431 -27.91 1.68 6.61
C THR A 431 -26.89 2.08 7.66
N GLY A 432 -25.71 2.48 7.20
CA GLY A 432 -24.63 2.91 8.07
C GLY A 432 -23.68 3.87 7.38
N TRP A 433 -22.95 4.59 8.21
CA TRP A 433 -21.92 5.52 7.80
C TRP A 433 -20.68 5.34 8.67
N GLN A 434 -19.51 5.49 8.05
CA GLN A 434 -18.22 5.50 8.75
C GLN A 434 -17.31 6.55 8.15
N ASN A 435 -16.70 7.36 9.00
CA ASN A 435 -15.61 8.25 8.66
C ASN A 435 -14.29 7.65 9.15
N THR A 436 -13.34 7.47 8.25
CA THR A 436 -11.97 7.04 8.57
C THR A 436 -11.03 8.21 8.38
N ASN A 437 -10.28 8.57 9.40
CA ASN A 437 -9.37 9.70 9.41
C ASN A 437 -7.96 9.26 9.82
N TYR A 438 -7.06 9.19 8.84
CA TYR A 438 -5.65 8.85 9.02
C TYR A 438 -4.85 10.09 9.45
N GLY A 439 -3.84 9.89 10.31
CA GLY A 439 -2.87 10.92 10.65
C GLY A 439 -1.72 10.98 9.65
N LEU A 440 -1.98 11.40 8.43
CA LEU A 440 -1.01 11.37 7.33
C LEU A 440 -0.21 12.67 7.25
N SER A 441 1.12 12.59 7.37
CA SER A 441 2.04 13.64 6.93
C SER A 441 2.28 13.55 5.41
N ASP A 442 2.93 14.52 4.81
CA ASP A 442 3.35 14.47 3.40
C ASP A 442 4.48 13.47 3.20
N GLU A 443 5.41 13.38 4.16
CA GLU A 443 6.56 12.47 4.16
C GLU A 443 6.14 10.98 4.26
N TYR A 444 4.96 10.71 4.82
CA TYR A 444 4.42 9.35 4.90
C TYR A 444 3.86 8.85 3.58
N MET A 445 3.49 9.74 2.66
CA MET A 445 2.87 9.36 1.38
C MET A 445 3.88 8.74 0.42
N ASP A 446 3.45 7.71 -0.32
CA ASP A 446 4.26 6.99 -1.31
C ASP A 446 3.31 6.38 -2.36
N ASP A 447 3.70 6.43 -3.63
CA ASP A 447 2.86 5.94 -4.73
C ASP A 447 2.75 4.41 -4.78
N LYS A 448 3.71 3.67 -4.23
CA LYS A 448 3.69 2.20 -4.18
C LYS A 448 2.63 1.67 -3.22
N SER A 449 2.38 2.38 -2.13
CA SER A 449 1.37 2.00 -1.16
C SER A 449 0.91 3.20 -0.33
N PHE A 450 -0.35 3.60 -0.49
CA PHE A 450 -0.93 4.73 0.22
C PHE A 450 -2.34 4.45 0.72
N VAL A 451 -2.72 5.20 1.74
CA VAL A 451 -4.10 5.34 2.24
C VAL A 451 -4.48 6.80 2.24
N VAL A 452 -5.76 7.10 2.16
CA VAL A 452 -6.31 8.45 2.29
C VAL A 452 -7.61 8.40 3.07
N SER A 453 -7.89 9.45 3.84
CA SER A 453 -9.09 9.55 4.66
C SER A 453 -10.35 9.44 3.83
N SER A 454 -11.43 8.90 4.42
CA SER A 454 -12.61 8.52 3.65
C SER A 454 -13.91 8.64 4.44
N ASN A 455 -15.02 8.64 3.70
CA ASN A 455 -16.35 8.39 4.20
C ASN A 455 -16.93 7.18 3.49
N SER A 456 -17.43 6.21 4.23
CA SER A 456 -18.11 5.04 3.70
C SER A 456 -19.59 5.11 4.02
N VAL A 457 -20.43 4.71 3.07
CA VAL A 457 -21.88 4.58 3.24
C VAL A 457 -22.28 3.17 2.89
N ALA A 458 -23.06 2.55 3.74
CA ALA A 458 -23.54 1.19 3.62
C ALA A 458 -25.06 1.11 3.56
N VAL A 459 -25.59 0.18 2.78
CA VAL A 459 -27.00 -0.16 2.74
C VAL A 459 -27.17 -1.66 2.58
N GLY A 460 -28.24 -2.21 3.11
CA GLY A 460 -28.53 -3.62 2.96
C GLY A 460 -29.73 -4.07 3.79
N GLY A 461 -29.85 -5.38 3.92
CA GLY A 461 -30.94 -5.95 4.71
C GLY A 461 -30.73 -7.42 5.04
N VAL A 462 -31.64 -7.90 5.85
CA VAL A 462 -31.76 -9.31 6.23
C VAL A 462 -33.12 -9.84 5.78
N TYR A 463 -33.12 -11.00 5.15
CA TYR A 463 -34.30 -11.76 4.90
C TYR A 463 -34.33 -12.95 5.88
N HIS A 464 -35.29 -12.93 6.83
CA HIS A 464 -35.52 -13.99 7.79
C HIS A 464 -36.22 -15.16 7.09
N ILE A 465 -35.43 -16.13 6.59
CA ILE A 465 -35.96 -17.31 5.87
C ILE A 465 -36.90 -18.12 6.80
N ASN A 466 -36.44 -18.33 8.04
CA ASN A 466 -37.18 -18.96 9.11
C ASN A 466 -36.57 -18.55 10.47
N LYS A 467 -37.03 -19.14 11.58
CA LYS A 467 -36.52 -18.81 12.94
C LYS A 467 -35.05 -19.17 13.19
N LYS A 468 -34.43 -19.92 12.27
CA LYS A 468 -33.04 -20.42 12.41
C LYS A 468 -32.09 -19.90 11.34
N MET A 469 -32.59 -19.26 10.29
CA MET A 469 -31.78 -18.90 9.12
C MET A 469 -32.10 -17.49 8.64
N ASP A 470 -31.08 -16.68 8.55
CA ASP A 470 -31.11 -15.30 8.10
C ASP A 470 -30.17 -15.11 6.90
N LEU A 471 -30.71 -14.61 5.78
CA LEU A 471 -29.92 -14.22 4.60
C LEU A 471 -29.62 -12.73 4.67
N ASN A 472 -28.35 -12.40 4.75
CA ASN A 472 -27.85 -11.02 4.73
C ASN A 472 -27.41 -10.63 3.31
N VAL A 473 -27.77 -9.44 2.85
CA VAL A 473 -27.29 -8.84 1.60
C VAL A 473 -26.90 -7.40 1.88
N ALA A 474 -25.76 -6.98 1.33
CA ALA A 474 -25.22 -5.67 1.59
C ALA A 474 -24.42 -5.11 0.41
N TYR A 475 -24.38 -3.79 0.34
CA TYR A 475 -23.49 -3.01 -0.49
C TYR A 475 -22.95 -1.84 0.31
N PHE A 476 -21.64 -1.57 0.20
CA PHE A 476 -21.11 -0.30 0.65
C PHE A 476 -20.14 0.32 -0.36
N HIS A 477 -20.12 1.63 -0.34
CA HIS A 477 -19.24 2.45 -1.13
C HIS A 477 -18.39 3.35 -0.23
N THR A 478 -17.09 3.48 -0.55
CA THR A 478 -16.18 4.37 0.16
C THR A 478 -15.74 5.51 -0.75
N PHE A 479 -16.09 6.73 -0.35
CA PHE A 479 -15.66 7.99 -0.94
C PHE A 479 -14.36 8.43 -0.27
N TYR A 480 -13.27 8.38 -1.00
CA TYR A 480 -11.97 8.79 -0.49
C TYR A 480 -11.73 10.28 -0.73
N LYS A 481 -11.09 10.93 0.23
CA LYS A 481 -10.58 12.29 0.07
C LYS A 481 -9.36 12.29 -0.84
N HIS A 482 -9.01 13.47 -1.31
CA HIS A 482 -7.73 13.73 -1.97
C HIS A 482 -6.68 14.09 -0.92
N LYS A 483 -5.52 13.48 -0.99
CA LYS A 483 -4.32 13.90 -0.25
C LYS A 483 -3.31 14.41 -1.25
N LYS A 484 -3.04 15.72 -1.17
CA LYS A 484 -2.01 16.38 -1.99
C LYS A 484 -0.73 16.50 -1.20
N THR A 485 0.39 16.21 -1.86
CA THR A 485 1.74 16.43 -1.36
C THR A 485 2.52 17.29 -2.32
N SER A 486 3.52 18.00 -1.82
CA SER A 486 4.46 18.76 -2.63
C SER A 486 5.87 18.31 -2.27
N GLU A 487 6.63 17.95 -3.28
CA GLU A 487 8.00 17.47 -3.13
C GLU A 487 8.95 18.32 -3.96
N THR A 488 10.18 18.45 -3.49
CA THR A 488 11.25 19.14 -4.23
C THR A 488 12.42 18.20 -4.41
N VAL A 489 12.81 18.01 -5.66
CA VAL A 489 13.96 17.19 -6.06
C VAL A 489 15.07 18.10 -6.53
N GLN A 490 16.28 17.84 -6.08
CA GLN A 490 17.46 18.53 -6.54
C GLN A 490 18.00 17.81 -7.77
N LEU A 491 17.91 18.40 -8.96
CA LEU A 491 18.50 17.85 -10.20
C LEU A 491 19.98 18.16 -10.33
N THR A 492 20.36 19.37 -9.90
CA THR A 492 21.74 19.81 -9.82
C THR A 492 21.91 20.66 -8.56
N PRO A 493 23.12 20.97 -8.10
CA PRO A 493 23.31 21.83 -6.92
C PRO A 493 22.67 23.22 -7.02
N THR A 494 22.38 23.64 -8.25
CA THR A 494 21.81 24.98 -8.54
C THR A 494 20.39 24.88 -9.12
N GLN A 495 19.87 23.67 -9.38
CA GLN A 495 18.57 23.47 -9.99
C GLN A 495 17.76 22.43 -9.23
N SER A 496 16.63 22.86 -8.69
CA SER A 496 15.62 21.99 -8.08
C SER A 496 14.33 22.03 -8.91
N LEU A 497 13.59 20.93 -8.88
CA LEU A 497 12.25 20.83 -9.41
C LEU A 497 11.27 20.52 -8.26
N SER A 498 10.23 21.33 -8.14
CA SER A 498 9.11 21.01 -7.27
C SER A 498 7.98 20.42 -8.09
N TYR A 499 7.28 19.45 -7.54
CA TYR A 499 6.13 18.81 -8.16
C TYR A 499 5.10 18.41 -7.10
N ASN A 500 3.86 18.23 -7.55
CA ASN A 500 2.76 17.83 -6.69
C ASN A 500 2.25 16.45 -7.08
N SER A 501 1.87 15.69 -6.06
CA SER A 501 1.16 14.42 -6.21
C SER A 501 -0.21 14.52 -5.56
N ASP A 502 -1.25 14.05 -6.22
CA ASP A 502 -2.62 13.99 -5.71
C ASP A 502 -3.08 12.53 -5.65
N TYR A 503 -3.26 12.02 -4.44
CA TYR A 503 -3.60 10.64 -4.15
C TYR A 503 -5.08 10.52 -3.85
N THR A 504 -5.76 9.58 -4.52
CA THR A 504 -7.16 9.23 -4.23
C THR A 504 -7.45 7.76 -4.51
N ARG A 505 -8.58 7.28 -4.00
CA ARG A 505 -9.04 5.89 -4.15
C ARG A 505 -10.55 5.86 -4.36
N ASN A 506 -11.04 4.70 -4.81
CA ASN A 506 -12.45 4.37 -4.84
C ASN A 506 -12.62 2.90 -4.41
N ASN A 507 -13.69 2.58 -3.69
CA ASN A 507 -13.92 1.20 -3.26
C ASN A 507 -15.43 0.89 -3.24
N ASN A 508 -15.78 -0.24 -3.85
CA ASN A 508 -17.12 -0.80 -3.89
C ASN A 508 -17.06 -2.22 -3.34
N VAL A 509 -17.96 -2.55 -2.42
CA VAL A 509 -18.07 -3.89 -1.85
C VAL A 509 -19.50 -4.34 -1.90
N PHE A 510 -19.72 -5.52 -2.48
CA PHE A 510 -20.97 -6.26 -2.45
C PHE A 510 -20.79 -7.51 -1.58
N ALA A 511 -21.79 -7.85 -0.77
CA ALA A 511 -21.68 -8.95 0.16
C ALA A 511 -22.99 -9.71 0.33
N VAL A 512 -22.87 -11.05 0.51
CA VAL A 512 -23.96 -11.97 0.86
C VAL A 512 -23.49 -12.89 1.98
N GLY A 513 -24.34 -13.14 2.96
CA GLY A 513 -24.04 -14.01 4.09
C GLY A 513 -25.27 -14.76 4.59
N LEU A 514 -25.02 -15.90 5.20
CA LEU A 514 -26.04 -16.76 5.80
C LEU A 514 -25.70 -16.97 7.27
N ASP A 515 -26.63 -16.59 8.16
CA ASP A 515 -26.55 -16.83 9.59
C ASP A 515 -27.49 -17.97 9.94
N ILE A 516 -27.01 -18.94 10.74
CA ILE A 516 -27.74 -20.18 11.08
C ILE A 516 -27.67 -20.38 12.59
N ASN A 517 -28.82 -20.66 13.21
CA ASN A 517 -28.98 -20.92 14.63
C ASN A 517 -29.58 -22.31 14.85
N PHE A 518 -29.02 -23.16 15.71
CA PHE A 518 -29.53 -24.51 16.01
C PHE A 518 -29.49 -24.83 17.48
#